data_eef3d5865bf1709a947b109258460964
#
_entry.id   eef3d5865bf1709a947b109258460964
#
_cell.length_a   1.000
_cell.length_b   1.000
_cell.length_c   1.000
_cell.angle_alpha   90.00
_cell.angle_beta   90.00
_cell.angle_gamma   90.00
#
_symmetry.space_group_name_H-M   'P 1'
#
loop_
_entity.id
_entity.type
_entity.pdbx_description
1 polymer ?
#
loop_
_entity_poly.entity_id
_entity_poly.type
_entity_poly.pdbx_seq_one_letter_code
_entity_poly.pdbx_strand_id
1 'polypeptide(L)'
;MSMESLKRFFLLPGQLLGLTLIGLLLVSAIVYYKAVKLQRYLEPTLAIAQPRIDFARDLGLLIEKEFGSKNMKGVVYTGSSIFVDEALLLKGPPKKKIPDMVFIQRLSRIFMSILQDPQLRTQFDLILLSTRLTVSPHLDMNKRQRNETQRKAEFILYSLFTMEPNLEIEYGTYFAAAVVPVEPHKGANWVEFRIIPSEHLHIEMMKSVGKYYF
;
A
#
# COMPACT_ATOMS: atom_id res chain seq x y z
N MET A 1 29.58 -33.86 -64.23
CA MET A 1 28.78 -33.54 -63.09
C MET A 1 27.33 -33.65 -63.51
N SER A 2 26.61 -34.68 -63.06
CA SER A 2 25.26 -34.93 -63.61
C SER A 2 24.25 -33.94 -63.05
N MET A 3 23.25 -33.60 -63.85
CA MET A 3 22.16 -32.65 -63.49
C MET A 3 21.39 -33.10 -62.22
N GLU A 4 21.46 -34.36 -61.86
CA GLU A 4 20.84 -34.90 -60.64
C GLU A 4 21.63 -34.55 -59.38
N SER A 5 22.96 -34.47 -59.45
CA SER A 5 23.77 -34.07 -58.28
C SER A 5 23.61 -32.57 -57.93
N LEU A 6 23.36 -31.71 -58.96
CA LEU A 6 23.06 -30.31 -58.75
C LEU A 6 21.66 -30.11 -58.12
N LYS A 7 20.64 -30.89 -58.57
CA LYS A 7 19.30 -30.81 -57.95
C LYS A 7 19.28 -31.23 -56.49
N ARG A 8 20.06 -32.26 -56.09
CA ARG A 8 20.20 -32.69 -54.68
C ARG A 8 20.90 -31.64 -53.81
N PHE A 9 21.85 -30.91 -54.40
CA PHE A 9 22.58 -29.89 -53.65
C PHE A 9 21.73 -28.63 -53.35
N PHE A 10 20.76 -28.30 -54.23
CA PHE A 10 19.83 -27.18 -54.02
C PHE A 10 18.56 -27.54 -53.22
N LEU A 11 18.17 -28.84 -53.18
CA LEU A 11 17.05 -29.30 -52.37
C LEU A 11 17.37 -29.37 -50.86
N LEU A 12 18.61 -29.68 -50.49
CA LEU A 12 19.05 -29.78 -49.10
C LEU A 12 18.91 -28.44 -48.30
N PRO A 13 19.36 -27.30 -48.81
CA PRO A 13 19.25 -26.04 -48.05
C PRO A 13 17.78 -25.59 -47.97
N GLY A 14 16.94 -25.82 -48.98
CA GLY A 14 15.49 -25.50 -48.92
C GLY A 14 14.74 -26.35 -47.90
N GLN A 15 15.06 -27.65 -47.78
CA GLN A 15 14.46 -28.54 -46.79
C GLN A 15 14.90 -28.18 -45.37
N LEU A 16 16.18 -27.80 -45.18
CA LEU A 16 16.72 -27.35 -43.91
C LEU A 16 16.05 -26.05 -43.46
N LEU A 17 15.87 -25.14 -44.40
CA LEU A 17 15.19 -23.82 -44.15
C LEU A 17 13.73 -24.05 -43.80
N GLY A 18 13.03 -24.99 -44.46
CA GLY A 18 11.65 -25.38 -44.14
C GLY A 18 11.52 -25.98 -42.75
N LEU A 19 12.47 -26.89 -42.36
CA LEU A 19 12.49 -27.51 -41.06
C LEU A 19 12.79 -26.48 -39.94
N THR A 20 13.71 -25.56 -40.16
CA THR A 20 13.99 -24.49 -39.19
C THR A 20 12.78 -23.54 -39.02
N LEU A 21 12.06 -23.23 -40.10
CA LEU A 21 10.88 -22.39 -40.06
C LEU A 21 9.72 -23.05 -39.28
N ILE A 22 9.50 -24.35 -39.51
CA ILE A 22 8.54 -25.15 -38.75
C ILE A 22 8.92 -25.21 -37.27
N GLY A 23 10.22 -25.43 -36.96
CA GLY A 23 10.73 -25.42 -35.58
C GLY A 23 10.48 -24.09 -34.88
N LEU A 24 10.71 -22.98 -35.58
CA LEU A 24 10.52 -21.63 -35.07
C LEU A 24 9.03 -21.32 -34.82
N LEU A 25 8.15 -21.78 -35.72
CA LEU A 25 6.70 -21.68 -35.53
C LEU A 25 6.21 -22.48 -34.34
N LEU A 26 6.71 -23.71 -34.13
CA LEU A 26 6.36 -24.53 -32.98
C LEU A 26 6.82 -23.90 -31.66
N VAL A 27 8.04 -23.38 -31.62
CA VAL A 27 8.56 -22.67 -30.44
C VAL A 27 7.72 -21.44 -30.17
N SER A 28 7.42 -20.63 -31.18
CA SER A 28 6.56 -19.44 -31.06
C SER A 28 5.17 -19.80 -30.55
N ALA A 29 4.56 -20.87 -31.06
CA ALA A 29 3.25 -21.34 -30.59
C ALA A 29 3.28 -21.78 -29.11
N ILE A 30 4.34 -22.48 -28.69
CA ILE A 30 4.51 -22.91 -27.29
C ILE A 30 4.70 -21.68 -26.37
N VAL A 31 5.54 -20.72 -26.79
CA VAL A 31 5.77 -19.49 -26.03
C VAL A 31 4.49 -18.69 -25.91
N TYR A 32 3.75 -18.52 -27.03
CA TYR A 32 2.47 -17.85 -27.02
C TYR A 32 1.45 -18.53 -26.12
N TYR A 33 1.31 -19.85 -26.20
CA TYR A 33 0.43 -20.62 -25.33
C TYR A 33 0.78 -20.43 -23.84
N LYS A 34 2.07 -20.51 -23.49
CA LYS A 34 2.53 -20.26 -22.10
C LYS A 34 2.27 -18.83 -21.67
N ALA A 35 2.48 -17.85 -22.54
CA ALA A 35 2.21 -16.43 -22.25
C ALA A 35 0.73 -16.20 -21.99
N VAL A 36 -0.18 -16.71 -22.83
CA VAL A 36 -1.63 -16.61 -22.64
C VAL A 36 -2.07 -17.32 -21.35
N LYS A 37 -1.51 -18.48 -21.06
CA LYS A 37 -1.79 -19.20 -19.81
C LYS A 37 -1.34 -18.40 -18.59
N LEU A 38 -0.13 -17.82 -18.63
CA LEU A 38 0.39 -16.97 -17.56
C LEU A 38 -0.47 -15.72 -17.39
N GLN A 39 -0.87 -15.07 -18.47
CA GLN A 39 -1.75 -13.91 -18.45
C GLN A 39 -3.08 -14.24 -17.76
N ARG A 40 -3.72 -15.37 -18.10
CA ARG A 40 -4.98 -15.81 -17.44
C ARG A 40 -4.83 -16.05 -15.94
N TYR A 41 -3.64 -16.45 -15.46
CA TYR A 41 -3.39 -16.57 -14.02
C TYR A 41 -3.08 -15.23 -13.35
N LEU A 42 -2.45 -14.30 -14.07
CA LEU A 42 -2.06 -13.00 -13.53
C LEU A 42 -3.21 -11.99 -13.55
N GLU A 43 -4.09 -12.03 -14.55
CA GLU A 43 -5.22 -11.10 -14.66
C GLU A 43 -6.11 -11.02 -13.39
N PRO A 44 -6.55 -12.16 -12.79
CA PRO A 44 -7.33 -12.10 -11.55
C PRO A 44 -6.54 -11.52 -10.37
N THR A 45 -5.26 -11.88 -10.26
CA THR A 45 -4.41 -11.36 -9.18
C THR A 45 -4.12 -9.87 -9.34
N LEU A 46 -3.93 -9.39 -10.55
CA LEU A 46 -3.79 -7.96 -10.85
C LEU A 46 -5.09 -7.20 -10.61
N ALA A 47 -6.23 -7.76 -11.02
CA ALA A 47 -7.53 -7.15 -10.77
C ALA A 47 -7.84 -6.99 -9.27
N ILE A 48 -7.35 -7.91 -8.43
CA ILE A 48 -7.46 -7.82 -6.97
C ILE A 48 -6.47 -6.78 -6.40
N ALA A 49 -5.27 -6.72 -6.93
CA ALA A 49 -4.22 -5.84 -6.42
C ALA A 49 -4.37 -4.39 -6.89
N GLN A 50 -4.93 -4.18 -8.10
CA GLN A 50 -4.98 -2.87 -8.76
C GLN A 50 -5.64 -1.77 -7.91
N PRO A 51 -6.83 -1.96 -7.30
CA PRO A 51 -7.46 -0.93 -6.48
C PRO A 51 -6.58 -0.51 -5.29
N ARG A 52 -5.86 -1.46 -4.69
CA ARG A 52 -4.93 -1.16 -3.58
C ARG A 52 -3.70 -0.39 -4.04
N ILE A 53 -3.20 -0.71 -5.23
CA ILE A 53 -2.05 -0.01 -5.84
C ILE A 53 -2.46 1.41 -6.21
N ASP A 54 -3.64 1.59 -6.80
CA ASP A 54 -4.17 2.89 -7.17
C ASP A 54 -4.40 3.75 -5.93
N PHE A 55 -5.04 3.22 -4.90
CA PHE A 55 -5.20 3.91 -3.62
C PHE A 55 -3.85 4.31 -2.99
N ALA A 56 -2.89 3.39 -2.96
CA ALA A 56 -1.56 3.67 -2.41
C ALA A 56 -0.82 4.75 -3.21
N ARG A 57 -0.99 4.77 -4.54
CA ARG A 57 -0.45 5.82 -5.41
C ARG A 57 -1.09 7.17 -5.11
N ASP A 58 -2.42 7.23 -5.04
CA ASP A 58 -3.15 8.48 -4.81
C ASP A 58 -2.87 9.04 -3.42
N LEU A 59 -2.80 8.18 -2.40
CA LEU A 59 -2.31 8.53 -1.06
C LEU A 59 -0.88 9.10 -1.11
N GLY A 60 0.01 8.45 -1.86
CA GLY A 60 1.38 8.93 -2.05
C GLY A 60 1.44 10.33 -2.66
N LEU A 61 0.63 10.60 -3.68
CA LEU A 61 0.55 11.91 -4.32
C LEU A 61 0.05 13.01 -3.35
N LEU A 62 -0.92 12.70 -2.50
CA LEU A 62 -1.40 13.64 -1.47
C LEU A 62 -0.31 13.94 -0.44
N ILE A 63 0.42 12.93 0.00
CA ILE A 63 1.55 13.10 0.94
C ILE A 63 2.66 13.94 0.30
N GLU A 64 3.02 13.66 -0.95
CA GLU A 64 4.05 14.40 -1.68
C GLU A 64 3.64 15.87 -1.91
N LYS A 65 2.35 16.13 -2.15
CA LYS A 65 1.81 17.49 -2.30
C LYS A 65 1.91 18.30 -1.02
N GLU A 66 1.60 17.70 0.12
CA GLU A 66 1.58 18.41 1.42
C GLU A 66 2.97 18.53 2.07
N PHE A 67 3.79 17.50 1.94
CA PHE A 67 5.09 17.46 2.60
C PHE A 67 6.28 17.78 1.69
N GLY A 68 6.05 17.86 0.37
CA GLY A 68 7.12 18.02 -0.62
C GLY A 68 7.74 16.68 -1.01
N SER A 69 8.81 16.73 -1.82
CA SER A 69 9.39 15.54 -2.47
C SER A 69 9.70 14.39 -1.50
N LYS A 70 9.71 13.19 -2.05
CA LYS A 70 9.88 11.80 -1.51
C LYS A 70 10.75 11.55 -0.26
N ASN A 71 11.50 12.54 0.22
CA ASN A 71 12.51 12.37 1.27
C ASN A 71 12.24 13.23 2.51
N MET A 72 10.98 13.39 2.91
CA MET A 72 10.76 14.00 4.21
C MET A 72 11.29 13.07 5.30
N LYS A 73 12.43 13.46 5.91
CA LYS A 73 13.05 12.71 6.98
C LYS A 73 12.05 12.50 8.12
N GLY A 74 11.72 11.23 8.42
CA GLY A 74 10.78 10.87 9.48
C GLY A 74 9.32 10.68 9.06
N VAL A 75 9.02 10.71 7.74
CA VAL A 75 7.73 10.27 7.20
C VAL A 75 7.97 9.20 6.15
N VAL A 76 7.34 8.06 6.33
CA VAL A 76 7.40 6.93 5.39
C VAL A 76 5.98 6.47 5.12
N TYR A 77 5.63 6.25 3.87
CA TYR A 77 4.35 5.66 3.52
C TYR A 77 4.54 4.34 2.76
N THR A 78 3.70 3.38 3.04
CA THR A 78 3.76 2.04 2.43
C THR A 78 2.35 1.49 2.30
N GLY A 79 1.90 1.26 1.07
CA GLY A 79 0.54 0.78 0.84
C GLY A 79 -0.52 1.74 1.39
N SER A 80 -1.26 1.30 2.39
CA SER A 80 -2.31 2.07 3.07
C SER A 80 -1.88 2.62 4.44
N SER A 81 -0.59 2.63 4.76
CA SER A 81 -0.08 3.10 6.05
C SER A 81 0.88 4.27 5.88
N ILE A 82 0.71 5.28 6.73
CA ILE A 82 1.63 6.42 6.88
C ILE A 82 2.33 6.26 8.22
N PHE A 83 3.64 6.16 8.20
CA PHE A 83 4.49 6.10 9.40
C PHE A 83 5.13 7.45 9.62
N VAL A 84 4.98 8.00 10.81
CA VAL A 84 5.52 9.30 11.20
C VAL A 84 6.39 9.13 12.44
N ASP A 85 7.58 9.70 12.41
CA ASP A 85 8.41 9.77 13.62
C ASP A 85 7.69 10.61 14.68
N GLU A 86 7.56 10.08 15.90
CA GLU A 86 6.92 10.75 17.01
C GLU A 86 7.49 12.14 17.28
N ALA A 87 8.79 12.34 17.02
CA ALA A 87 9.46 13.63 17.21
C ALA A 87 8.96 14.72 16.24
N LEU A 88 8.34 14.36 15.13
CA LEU A 88 7.69 15.30 14.22
C LEU A 88 6.29 15.69 14.68
N LEU A 89 5.60 14.78 15.37
CA LEU A 89 4.25 15.01 15.87
C LEU A 89 4.26 15.73 17.23
N LEU A 90 5.22 15.40 18.07
CA LEU A 90 5.26 15.84 19.46
C LEU A 90 6.65 16.42 19.80
N LYS A 91 6.70 17.71 20.05
CA LYS A 91 7.92 18.44 20.46
C LYS A 91 8.01 18.60 21.98
N GLY A 92 9.23 18.68 22.48
CA GLY A 92 9.48 18.97 23.90
C GLY A 92 10.02 17.78 24.69
N PRO A 93 10.32 18.00 25.99
CA PRO A 93 10.87 16.97 26.86
C PRO A 93 9.84 15.85 27.13
N PRO A 94 10.28 14.64 27.49
CA PRO A 94 9.41 13.46 27.64
C PRO A 94 8.19 13.67 28.53
N LYS A 95 8.31 14.53 29.54
CA LYS A 95 7.22 14.82 30.51
C LYS A 95 6.25 15.91 30.05
N LYS A 96 6.61 16.70 29.03
CA LYS A 96 5.81 17.84 28.56
C LYS A 96 5.89 17.92 27.03
N LYS A 97 5.36 16.88 26.36
CA LYS A 97 5.28 16.86 24.91
C LYS A 97 4.10 17.72 24.44
N ILE A 98 4.36 18.58 23.47
CA ILE A 98 3.39 19.49 22.87
C ILE A 98 3.29 19.13 21.38
N PRO A 99 2.09 19.11 20.78
CA PRO A 99 1.92 18.84 19.35
C PRO A 99 2.65 19.87 18.50
N ASP A 100 3.31 19.42 17.44
CA ASP A 100 3.77 20.32 16.39
C ASP A 100 2.60 20.70 15.50
N MET A 101 2.00 21.85 15.79
CA MET A 101 0.77 22.32 15.12
C MET A 101 0.93 22.44 13.62
N VAL A 102 2.11 22.83 13.12
CA VAL A 102 2.35 22.96 11.66
C VAL A 102 2.34 21.59 11.00
N PHE A 103 2.96 20.60 11.62
CA PHE A 103 2.99 19.24 11.10
C PHE A 103 1.61 18.58 11.18
N ILE A 104 0.95 18.71 12.33
CA ILE A 104 -0.41 18.20 12.56
C ILE A 104 -1.40 18.80 11.54
N GLN A 105 -1.32 20.10 11.26
CA GLN A 105 -2.17 20.74 10.27
C GLN A 105 -1.99 20.18 8.86
N ARG A 106 -0.74 19.92 8.44
CA ARG A 106 -0.48 19.29 7.13
C ARG A 106 -1.09 17.88 7.06
N LEU A 107 -0.93 17.12 8.15
CA LEU A 107 -1.47 15.77 8.23
C LEU A 107 -3.02 15.78 8.22
N SER A 108 -3.63 16.74 8.94
CA SER A 108 -5.09 16.93 8.92
C SER A 108 -5.62 17.24 7.52
N ARG A 109 -4.89 18.04 6.73
CA ARG A 109 -5.27 18.34 5.34
C ARG A 109 -5.22 17.10 4.44
N ILE A 110 -4.25 16.21 4.64
CA ILE A 110 -4.20 14.94 3.90
C ILE A 110 -5.45 14.12 4.20
N PHE A 111 -5.77 13.92 5.48
CA PHE A 111 -6.97 13.15 5.84
C PHE A 111 -8.24 13.82 5.35
N MET A 112 -8.33 15.14 5.44
CA MET A 112 -9.48 15.87 4.90
C MET A 112 -9.63 15.67 3.39
N SER A 113 -8.52 15.75 2.64
CA SER A 113 -8.54 15.53 1.19
C SER A 113 -8.98 14.10 0.83
N ILE A 114 -8.55 13.07 1.59
CA ILE A 114 -8.96 11.68 1.39
C ILE A 114 -10.46 11.51 1.68
N LEU A 115 -10.94 12.10 2.77
CA LEU A 115 -12.33 11.94 3.23
C LEU A 115 -13.33 12.74 2.43
N GLN A 116 -12.91 13.88 1.86
CA GLN A 116 -13.74 14.69 0.97
C GLN A 116 -13.88 14.09 -0.43
N ASP A 117 -12.92 13.31 -0.87
CA ASP A 117 -13.02 12.61 -2.15
C ASP A 117 -13.93 11.37 -2.02
N PRO A 118 -15.12 11.37 -2.67
CA PRO A 118 -16.06 10.25 -2.57
C PRO A 118 -15.48 8.93 -3.10
N GLN A 119 -14.59 9.00 -4.10
CA GLN A 119 -13.97 7.81 -4.69
C GLN A 119 -12.96 7.18 -3.74
N LEU A 120 -12.15 7.99 -3.06
CA LEU A 120 -11.21 7.50 -2.06
C LEU A 120 -11.94 7.05 -0.79
N ARG A 121 -12.93 7.83 -0.32
CA ARG A 121 -13.68 7.52 0.91
C ARG A 121 -14.40 6.19 0.88
N THR A 122 -14.93 5.76 -0.27
CA THR A 122 -15.60 4.45 -0.40
C THR A 122 -14.66 3.27 -0.35
N GLN A 123 -13.35 3.51 -0.45
CA GLN A 123 -12.35 2.44 -0.48
C GLN A 123 -11.88 2.00 0.91
N PHE A 124 -12.25 2.71 1.98
CA PHE A 124 -11.84 2.37 3.34
C PHE A 124 -12.93 2.66 4.36
N ASP A 125 -12.87 1.97 5.49
CA ASP A 125 -13.85 2.07 6.58
C ASP A 125 -13.26 2.79 7.80
N LEU A 126 -11.95 2.76 7.99
CA LEU A 126 -11.32 3.25 9.21
C LEU A 126 -9.89 3.77 8.97
N ILE A 127 -9.56 4.85 9.63
CA ILE A 127 -8.19 5.36 9.81
C ILE A 127 -7.77 5.06 11.24
N LEU A 128 -6.92 4.06 11.41
CA LEU A 128 -6.43 3.62 12.70
C LEU A 128 -5.11 4.32 13.03
N LEU A 129 -5.13 5.23 14.01
CA LEU A 129 -3.94 5.79 14.58
C LEU A 129 -3.37 4.82 15.62
N SER A 130 -2.21 4.26 15.36
CA SER A 130 -1.55 3.35 16.28
C SER A 130 -0.22 3.90 16.80
N THR A 131 -0.05 3.87 18.11
CA THR A 131 1.21 4.14 18.78
C THR A 131 1.86 2.84 19.23
N ARG A 132 3.18 2.77 19.16
CA ARG A 132 3.93 1.56 19.47
C ARG A 132 4.36 1.53 20.92
N LEU A 133 4.10 0.42 21.59
CA LEU A 133 4.55 0.14 22.94
C LEU A 133 5.59 -0.97 22.92
N THR A 134 6.80 -0.68 23.36
CA THR A 134 7.84 -1.68 23.52
C THR A 134 7.50 -2.59 24.70
N VAL A 135 7.31 -3.88 24.42
CA VAL A 135 7.00 -4.89 25.46
C VAL A 135 8.23 -5.75 25.67
N SER A 136 8.63 -5.87 26.96
CA SER A 136 9.63 -6.86 27.34
C SER A 136 9.00 -8.27 27.33
N PRO A 137 9.64 -9.29 26.75
CA PRO A 137 9.07 -10.64 26.66
C PRO A 137 8.79 -11.31 28.01
N HIS A 138 9.28 -10.74 29.11
CA HIS A 138 9.18 -11.35 30.46
C HIS A 138 8.29 -10.57 31.44
N LEU A 139 7.60 -9.54 30.99
CA LEU A 139 6.77 -8.73 31.88
C LEU A 139 5.37 -8.60 31.30
N ASP A 140 4.39 -8.87 32.13
CA ASP A 140 3.02 -8.44 31.91
C ASP A 140 3.04 -6.96 31.53
N MET A 141 2.40 -6.63 30.44
CA MET A 141 2.32 -5.27 29.93
C MET A 141 1.82 -4.36 31.07
N ASN A 142 2.68 -3.52 31.61
CA ASN A 142 2.32 -2.65 32.72
C ASN A 142 1.12 -1.79 32.29
N LYS A 143 -0.01 -2.01 32.93
CA LYS A 143 -1.29 -1.32 32.64
C LYS A 143 -1.10 0.20 32.56
N ARG A 144 -0.17 0.74 33.36
CA ARG A 144 0.17 2.16 33.35
C ARG A 144 0.82 2.59 32.03
N GLN A 145 1.80 1.84 31.54
CA GLN A 145 2.48 2.16 30.27
C GLN A 145 1.51 2.07 29.09
N ARG A 146 0.63 1.07 29.08
CA ARG A 146 -0.42 0.95 28.07
C ARG A 146 -1.34 2.17 28.09
N ASN A 147 -1.80 2.57 29.27
CA ASN A 147 -2.69 3.73 29.41
C ASN A 147 -1.99 5.05 29.01
N GLU A 148 -0.72 5.22 29.35
CA GLU A 148 0.07 6.39 28.93
C GLU A 148 0.25 6.42 27.40
N THR A 149 0.52 5.28 26.79
CA THR A 149 0.67 5.16 25.32
C THR A 149 -0.67 5.37 24.61
N GLN A 150 -1.77 4.85 25.17
CA GLN A 150 -3.12 5.08 24.65
C GLN A 150 -3.50 6.57 24.70
N ARG A 151 -3.27 7.22 25.84
CA ARG A 151 -3.50 8.68 25.98
C ARG A 151 -2.68 9.50 24.98
N LYS A 152 -1.46 9.04 24.64
CA LYS A 152 -0.66 9.68 23.62
C LYS A 152 -1.31 9.58 22.24
N ALA A 153 -1.83 8.40 21.86
CA ALA A 153 -2.55 8.21 20.60
C ALA A 153 -3.79 9.11 20.54
N GLU A 154 -4.58 9.10 21.59
CA GLU A 154 -5.78 9.96 21.73
C GLU A 154 -5.44 11.45 21.66
N PHE A 155 -4.34 11.87 22.27
CA PHE A 155 -3.87 13.25 22.25
C PHE A 155 -3.45 13.70 20.84
N ILE A 156 -2.79 12.83 20.07
CA ILE A 156 -2.45 13.12 18.68
C ILE A 156 -3.74 13.25 17.84
N LEU A 157 -4.68 12.32 18.03
CA LEU A 157 -5.96 12.34 17.33
C LEU A 157 -6.75 13.61 17.66
N TYR A 158 -6.86 13.97 18.94
CA TYR A 158 -7.48 15.22 19.38
C TYR A 158 -6.80 16.45 18.76
N SER A 159 -5.49 16.41 18.62
CA SER A 159 -4.75 17.53 18.01
C SER A 159 -5.06 17.68 16.52
N LEU A 160 -5.28 16.53 15.79
CA LEU A 160 -5.74 16.56 14.40
C LEU A 160 -7.11 17.22 14.29
N PHE A 161 -8.03 16.86 15.16
CA PHE A 161 -9.40 17.44 15.21
C PHE A 161 -9.39 18.93 15.60
N THR A 162 -8.51 19.32 16.51
CA THR A 162 -8.36 20.75 16.88
C THR A 162 -7.85 21.59 15.70
N MET A 163 -6.97 21.04 14.86
CA MET A 163 -6.45 21.72 13.68
C MET A 163 -7.45 21.79 12.52
N GLU A 164 -8.31 20.78 12.41
CA GLU A 164 -9.35 20.67 11.37
C GLU A 164 -10.64 20.15 12.01
N PRO A 165 -11.49 21.05 12.58
CA PRO A 165 -12.71 20.63 13.29
C PRO A 165 -13.70 19.83 12.44
N ASN A 166 -13.71 20.04 11.12
CA ASN A 166 -14.58 19.29 10.22
C ASN A 166 -14.22 17.78 10.17
N LEU A 167 -12.95 17.42 10.45
CA LEU A 167 -12.56 16.01 10.60
C LEU A 167 -13.31 15.32 11.74
N GLU A 168 -13.55 16.02 12.85
CA GLU A 168 -14.33 15.46 13.98
C GLU A 168 -15.82 15.44 13.68
N ILE A 169 -16.36 16.60 13.22
CA ILE A 169 -17.80 16.81 13.05
C ILE A 169 -18.37 15.91 11.95
N GLU A 170 -17.70 15.86 10.79
CA GLU A 170 -18.22 15.15 9.62
C GLU A 170 -17.68 13.71 9.50
N TYR A 171 -16.44 13.48 9.98
CA TYR A 171 -15.69 12.23 9.72
C TYR A 171 -15.13 11.56 10.97
N GLY A 172 -15.50 12.00 12.18
CA GLY A 172 -14.97 11.45 13.43
C GLY A 172 -15.14 9.95 13.57
N THR A 173 -16.21 9.39 12.99
CA THR A 173 -16.47 7.93 12.98
C THR A 173 -15.46 7.12 12.18
N TYR A 174 -14.72 7.74 11.28
CA TYR A 174 -13.64 7.09 10.52
C TYR A 174 -12.33 6.97 11.29
N PHE A 175 -12.22 7.52 12.50
CA PHE A 175 -10.98 7.52 13.24
C PHE A 175 -11.05 6.67 14.50
N ALA A 176 -9.98 5.91 14.75
CA ALA A 176 -9.77 5.22 16.01
C ALA A 176 -8.31 5.32 16.46
N ALA A 177 -8.09 5.23 17.76
CA ALA A 177 -6.77 5.23 18.37
C ALA A 177 -6.49 3.89 19.05
N ALA A 178 -5.30 3.34 18.85
CA ALA A 178 -4.90 2.05 19.40
C ALA A 178 -3.43 2.04 19.85
N VAL A 179 -3.10 1.06 20.70
CA VAL A 179 -1.73 0.76 21.10
C VAL A 179 -1.34 -0.61 20.55
N VAL A 180 -0.23 -0.65 19.83
CA VAL A 180 0.29 -1.89 19.25
C VAL A 180 1.57 -2.30 20.02
N PRO A 181 1.59 -3.50 20.62
CA PRO A 181 2.79 -4.02 21.24
C PRO A 181 3.84 -4.36 20.17
N VAL A 182 5.08 -3.95 20.37
CA VAL A 182 6.20 -4.24 19.48
C VAL A 182 7.41 -4.75 20.22
N GLU A 183 8.24 -5.54 19.56
CA GLU A 183 9.51 -5.99 20.11
C GLU A 183 10.48 -4.82 20.33
N PRO A 184 11.39 -4.92 21.32
CA PRO A 184 12.24 -3.80 21.78
C PRO A 184 13.10 -3.13 20.70
N HIS A 185 13.33 -3.72 19.56
CA HIS A 185 14.24 -3.19 18.53
C HIS A 185 13.53 -2.73 17.23
N LYS A 186 12.21 -2.81 17.17
CA LYS A 186 11.44 -2.50 15.96
C LYS A 186 10.69 -1.16 16.04
N GLY A 187 11.44 -0.05 15.98
CA GLY A 187 10.85 1.27 15.69
C GLY A 187 9.81 1.75 16.71
N ALA A 188 10.19 1.76 18.00
CA ALA A 188 9.31 2.18 19.11
C ALA A 188 8.83 3.64 19.03
N ASN A 189 9.50 4.48 18.25
CA ASN A 189 9.20 5.91 18.15
C ASN A 189 8.32 6.28 16.93
N TRP A 190 7.73 5.29 16.26
CA TRP A 190 6.87 5.54 15.11
C TRP A 190 5.39 5.54 15.51
N VAL A 191 4.67 6.51 14.97
CA VAL A 191 3.21 6.56 14.97
C VAL A 191 2.74 6.13 13.60
N GLU A 192 1.84 5.17 13.54
CA GLU A 192 1.29 4.66 12.29
C GLU A 192 -0.16 5.13 12.13
N PHE A 193 -0.47 5.72 11.00
CA PHE A 193 -1.82 5.96 10.54
C PHE A 193 -2.13 4.93 9.47
N ARG A 194 -2.90 3.91 9.83
CA ARG A 194 -3.28 2.82 8.92
C ARG A 194 -4.69 3.05 8.41
N ILE A 195 -4.82 3.11 7.11
CA ILE A 195 -6.11 3.19 6.43
C ILE A 195 -6.56 1.75 6.17
N ILE A 196 -7.67 1.35 6.79
CA ILE A 196 -8.21 0.00 6.71
C ILE A 196 -9.19 -0.06 5.55
N PRO A 197 -8.93 -0.91 4.52
CA PRO A 197 -9.80 -1.04 3.36
C PRO A 197 -11.21 -1.47 3.72
N SER A 198 -12.19 -0.98 2.99
CA SER A 198 -13.59 -1.34 3.19
C SER A 198 -13.90 -2.77 2.74
N GLU A 199 -14.92 -3.37 3.34
CA GLU A 199 -15.45 -4.66 2.89
C GLU A 199 -16.03 -4.58 1.47
N HIS A 200 -16.55 -3.43 1.05
CA HIS A 200 -16.99 -3.20 -0.32
C HIS A 200 -15.88 -3.43 -1.34
N LEU A 201 -14.65 -3.00 -1.02
CA LEU A 201 -13.49 -3.26 -1.86
C LEU A 201 -13.24 -4.76 -2.02
N HIS A 202 -13.44 -5.56 -0.97
CA HIS A 202 -13.32 -7.01 -1.04
C HIS A 202 -14.42 -7.64 -1.89
N ILE A 203 -15.66 -7.17 -1.79
CA ILE A 203 -16.79 -7.65 -2.59
C ILE A 203 -16.59 -7.33 -4.08
N GLU A 204 -16.15 -6.13 -4.41
CA GLU A 204 -15.83 -5.76 -5.80
C GLU A 204 -14.66 -6.57 -6.36
N MET A 205 -13.63 -6.82 -5.58
CA MET A 205 -12.55 -7.73 -5.92
C MET A 205 -13.06 -9.14 -6.21
N MET A 206 -13.93 -9.70 -5.35
CA MET A 206 -14.51 -11.02 -5.55
C MET A 206 -15.41 -11.08 -6.80
N LYS A 207 -16.19 -10.04 -7.09
CA LYS A 207 -16.98 -9.92 -8.32
C LYS A 207 -16.10 -9.84 -9.57
N SER A 208 -14.98 -9.12 -9.51
CA SER A 208 -14.05 -9.05 -10.64
C SER A 208 -13.37 -10.39 -10.89
N VAL A 209 -12.99 -11.11 -9.85
CA VAL A 209 -12.44 -12.49 -9.96
C VAL A 209 -13.49 -13.44 -10.55
N GLY A 210 -14.75 -13.36 -10.11
CA GLY A 210 -15.82 -14.21 -10.64
C GLY A 210 -16.06 -14.06 -12.14
N LYS A 211 -15.76 -12.90 -12.73
CA LYS A 211 -15.83 -12.70 -14.19
C LYS A 211 -14.78 -13.48 -15.00
N TYR A 212 -13.71 -13.96 -14.36
CA TYR A 212 -12.64 -14.70 -15.04
C TYR A 212 -12.78 -16.23 -14.87
N TYR A 213 -13.71 -16.70 -14.02
CA TYR A 213 -13.90 -18.14 -13.74
C TYR A 213 -15.19 -18.71 -14.34
N PHE A 214 -16.04 -17.89 -14.94
CA PHE A 214 -17.26 -18.26 -15.67
C PHE A 214 -17.25 -17.61 -17.06
#